data_6bc98df855cc7405af80070e80704f82
#
_entry.id   6bc98df855cc7405af80070e80704f82
#
_cell.length_a   1.000
_cell.length_b   1.000
_cell.length_c   1.000
_cell.angle_alpha   90.00
_cell.angle_beta   90.00
_cell.angle_gamma   90.00
#
_symmetry.space_group_name_H-M   'P 1'
#
loop_
_entity.id
_entity.type
_entity.pdbx_description
1 polymer ?
#
loop_
_entity_poly.entity_id
_entity_poly.type
_entity_poly.pdbx_seq_one_letter_code
_entity_poly.pdbx_strand_id
1 'polypeptide(L)'
;MLAANLAGCGAKDYTFAYDRNRNNSSFSVASHTQGETIDAFASGLCIVTGDVSGGTTVDMSQAEAAGLFDVTSGKVIYAKNVHEKLNPASLTKVLTALCALKYGNLDDVLTASENVYIGESGAVKLGIEAGDTMTMDQALHALLLKSSNDVAIMIAEHIGGSVEGFAEMMNDMANSLGATNSHFVNPHGLTDPNHYTTAYDLYLISNEVLKYDKFTELIHTSNYTSTYHDKDNNEKIIDIQNSNAYIKGEAFAPDNVTVIGGKTGTTSAAGNCLILYSKDKSGNPYISVVLKSSDRTTMYQEMTDLLKEI
;
A
#
# COMPACT_ATOMS: atom_id res chain seq x y z
N MET A 1 -7.29 15.47 78.60
CA MET A 1 -7.33 14.31 77.71
C MET A 1 -8.14 14.73 76.48
N LEU A 2 -7.46 15.08 75.38
CA LEU A 2 -8.12 15.39 74.10
C LEU A 2 -8.05 14.11 73.26
N ALA A 3 -9.21 13.59 72.88
CA ALA A 3 -9.31 12.51 71.93
C ALA A 3 -9.38 13.11 70.52
N ALA A 4 -8.36 12.86 69.69
CA ALA A 4 -8.35 13.23 68.27
C ALA A 4 -9.12 12.19 67.46
N ASN A 5 -10.23 12.61 66.83
CA ASN A 5 -10.93 11.83 65.83
C ASN A 5 -10.16 11.87 64.52
N LEU A 6 -9.58 10.74 64.11
CA LEU A 6 -9.10 10.48 62.77
C LEU A 6 -10.28 10.15 61.86
N ALA A 7 -10.72 11.14 61.05
CA ALA A 7 -11.64 10.88 59.96
C ALA A 7 -10.90 10.15 58.83
N GLY A 8 -11.21 8.87 58.67
CA GLY A 8 -10.70 8.10 57.53
C GLY A 8 -11.23 8.61 56.21
N CYS A 9 -10.37 8.80 55.23
CA CYS A 9 -10.75 9.02 53.86
C CYS A 9 -11.56 7.83 53.32
N GLY A 10 -12.85 8.01 53.17
CA GLY A 10 -13.70 7.03 52.49
C GLY A 10 -13.21 6.76 51.08
N ALA A 11 -12.90 5.50 50.80
CA ALA A 11 -12.63 5.07 49.45
C ALA A 11 -13.87 5.36 48.58
N LYS A 12 -13.68 6.14 47.53
CA LYS A 12 -14.73 6.29 46.53
C LYS A 12 -14.84 4.98 45.74
N ASP A 13 -15.93 4.26 45.92
CA ASP A 13 -16.27 3.11 45.09
C ASP A 13 -16.63 3.64 43.69
N TYR A 14 -15.73 3.39 42.72
CA TYR A 14 -16.01 3.62 41.32
C TYR A 14 -16.77 2.41 40.78
N THR A 15 -18.06 2.56 40.50
CA THR A 15 -18.85 1.59 39.73
C THR A 15 -18.44 1.72 38.25
N PHE A 16 -17.72 0.70 37.76
CA PHE A 16 -17.44 0.61 36.33
C PHE A 16 -18.69 0.12 35.58
N ALA A 17 -18.94 0.65 34.40
CA ALA A 17 -20.10 0.29 33.58
C ALA A 17 -20.08 -1.18 33.08
N TYR A 18 -19.04 -1.95 33.43
CA TYR A 18 -18.94 -3.37 33.13
C TYR A 18 -18.32 -4.13 34.32
N ASP A 19 -18.81 -5.34 34.53
CA ASP A 19 -18.37 -6.22 35.62
C ASP A 19 -17.01 -6.85 35.29
N ARG A 20 -15.97 -6.51 36.08
CA ARG A 20 -14.61 -7.06 35.92
C ARG A 20 -14.47 -8.51 36.38
N ASN A 21 -15.45 -9.07 37.08
CA ASN A 21 -15.40 -10.41 37.63
C ASN A 21 -15.99 -11.49 36.72
N ARG A 22 -16.48 -11.12 35.53
CA ARG A 22 -16.84 -12.13 34.52
C ARG A 22 -15.56 -12.67 33.92
N ASN A 23 -15.28 -13.95 34.14
CA ASN A 23 -14.32 -14.72 33.38
C ASN A 23 -14.73 -14.65 31.90
N ASN A 24 -14.16 -13.71 31.15
CA ASN A 24 -14.36 -13.57 29.71
C ASN A 24 -13.53 -14.63 28.96
N SER A 25 -13.71 -15.91 29.32
CA SER A 25 -13.16 -17.04 28.57
C SER A 25 -14.09 -17.49 27.40
N SER A 26 -15.22 -16.81 27.22
CA SER A 26 -16.09 -17.03 26.06
C SER A 26 -16.55 -15.68 25.52
N PHE A 27 -16.04 -15.27 24.38
CA PHE A 27 -16.71 -14.29 23.54
C PHE A 27 -17.99 -14.96 23.02
N SER A 28 -19.12 -14.74 23.70
CA SER A 28 -20.40 -15.04 23.09
C SER A 28 -20.74 -13.87 22.19
N VAL A 29 -20.58 -14.04 20.89
CA VAL A 29 -21.22 -13.16 19.90
C VAL A 29 -22.73 -13.29 20.13
N ALA A 30 -23.38 -12.22 20.56
CA ALA A 30 -24.83 -12.22 20.65
C ALA A 30 -25.39 -12.43 19.23
N SER A 31 -25.93 -13.61 18.95
CA SER A 31 -26.60 -13.89 17.70
C SER A 31 -27.91 -13.10 17.69
N HIS A 32 -27.92 -12.01 16.94
CA HIS A 32 -29.14 -11.35 16.55
C HIS A 32 -29.61 -12.02 15.25
N THR A 33 -30.75 -12.69 15.33
CA THR A 33 -31.49 -13.38 14.27
C THR A 33 -30.87 -14.67 13.72
N GLN A 34 -31.72 -15.68 13.55
CA GLN A 34 -31.37 -16.99 12.98
C GLN A 34 -30.65 -16.82 11.63
N GLY A 35 -29.34 -17.19 11.60
CA GLY A 35 -28.64 -17.49 10.36
C GLY A 35 -27.54 -16.55 9.93
N GLU A 36 -27.31 -15.40 10.56
CA GLU A 36 -26.15 -14.57 10.24
C GLU A 36 -25.03 -14.79 11.25
N THR A 37 -23.97 -15.48 10.82
CA THR A 37 -22.68 -15.49 11.52
C THR A 37 -22.01 -14.15 11.25
N ILE A 38 -21.83 -13.33 12.29
CA ILE A 38 -20.94 -12.17 12.19
C ILE A 38 -19.52 -12.70 12.24
N ASP A 39 -18.79 -12.52 11.14
CA ASP A 39 -17.36 -12.86 11.10
C ASP A 39 -16.59 -12.06 12.17
N ALA A 40 -15.59 -12.70 12.78
CA ALA A 40 -14.72 -12.03 13.71
C ALA A 40 -14.02 -10.86 13.03
N PHE A 41 -13.77 -9.76 13.76
CA PHE A 41 -12.96 -8.66 13.28
C PHE A 41 -11.63 -9.20 12.71
N ALA A 42 -11.27 -8.81 11.48
CA ALA A 42 -10.09 -9.27 10.75
C ALA A 42 -10.09 -10.76 10.32
N SER A 43 -11.24 -11.47 10.31
CA SER A 43 -11.32 -12.87 9.86
C SER A 43 -10.84 -13.09 8.42
N GLY A 44 -10.87 -12.04 7.59
CA GLY A 44 -10.39 -12.05 6.20
C GLY A 44 -8.97 -11.49 6.01
N LEU A 45 -8.20 -11.26 7.09
CA LEU A 45 -6.84 -10.74 7.01
C LEU A 45 -5.80 -11.80 7.38
N CYS A 46 -4.67 -11.78 6.67
CA CYS A 46 -3.46 -12.48 7.09
C CYS A 46 -2.92 -11.82 8.37
N ILE A 47 -2.81 -12.58 9.45
CA ILE A 47 -2.29 -12.07 10.72
C ILE A 47 -0.91 -12.68 10.96
N VAL A 48 0.08 -11.84 11.24
CA VAL A 48 1.45 -12.25 11.53
C VAL A 48 2.03 -11.40 12.66
N THR A 49 2.71 -12.06 13.61
CA THR A 49 3.33 -11.40 14.77
C THR A 49 4.86 -11.46 14.76
N GLY A 50 5.44 -12.19 13.82
CA GLY A 50 6.89 -12.37 13.67
C GLY A 50 7.22 -13.09 12.37
N ASP A 51 8.48 -13.50 12.23
CA ASP A 51 8.95 -14.16 11.02
C ASP A 51 8.30 -15.52 10.80
N VAL A 52 8.00 -15.82 9.54
CA VAL A 52 7.46 -17.11 9.08
C VAL A 52 8.40 -17.64 8.00
N SER A 53 9.00 -18.80 8.25
CA SER A 53 9.90 -19.44 7.28
C SER A 53 9.12 -20.06 6.14
N GLY A 54 9.51 -19.78 4.91
CA GLY A 54 9.06 -20.48 3.71
C GLY A 54 9.75 -21.83 3.54
N GLY A 55 9.62 -22.41 2.34
CA GLY A 55 10.37 -23.60 1.95
C GLY A 55 11.89 -23.37 1.92
N THR A 56 12.64 -24.43 1.72
CA THR A 56 14.13 -24.39 1.72
C THR A 56 14.73 -23.65 0.53
N THR A 57 13.91 -23.25 -0.45
CA THR A 57 14.33 -22.56 -1.67
C THR A 57 14.23 -21.06 -1.62
N VAL A 58 13.63 -20.49 -0.54
CA VAL A 58 13.45 -19.04 -0.41
C VAL A 58 14.74 -18.42 0.16
N ASP A 59 15.47 -17.68 -0.69
CA ASP A 59 16.59 -16.86 -0.26
C ASP A 59 16.21 -15.38 -0.29
N MET A 60 16.06 -14.78 0.89
CA MET A 60 15.76 -13.36 1.11
C MET A 60 16.93 -12.65 1.80
N SER A 61 18.16 -13.12 1.61
CA SER A 61 19.32 -12.61 2.35
C SER A 61 19.65 -11.16 2.01
N GLN A 62 19.28 -10.69 0.82
CA GLN A 62 19.56 -9.34 0.32
C GLN A 62 18.39 -8.35 0.54
N ALA A 63 17.18 -8.82 0.79
CA ALA A 63 16.06 -7.97 1.20
C ALA A 63 16.07 -7.74 2.70
N GLU A 64 15.81 -6.52 3.15
CA GLU A 64 15.66 -6.18 4.58
C GLU A 64 14.36 -6.77 5.15
N ALA A 65 13.24 -6.62 4.41
CA ALA A 65 11.96 -7.19 4.78
C ALA A 65 11.24 -7.79 3.57
N ALA A 66 10.48 -8.87 3.81
CA ALA A 66 9.69 -9.52 2.76
C ALA A 66 8.46 -10.22 3.36
N GLY A 67 7.41 -10.37 2.54
CA GLY A 67 6.19 -11.10 2.92
C GLY A 67 5.48 -11.73 1.73
N LEU A 68 4.85 -12.88 1.96
CA LEU A 68 3.94 -13.55 1.03
C LEU A 68 2.64 -13.91 1.76
N PHE A 69 1.54 -13.40 1.25
CA PHE A 69 0.23 -13.45 1.87
C PHE A 69 -0.79 -14.10 0.93
N ASP A 70 -1.44 -15.19 1.39
CA ASP A 70 -2.58 -15.81 0.74
C ASP A 70 -3.86 -15.08 1.19
N VAL A 71 -4.40 -14.25 0.30
CA VAL A 71 -5.55 -13.38 0.60
C VAL A 71 -6.83 -14.21 0.81
N THR A 72 -6.97 -15.36 0.15
CA THR A 72 -8.17 -16.20 0.24
C THR A 72 -8.27 -16.94 1.58
N SER A 73 -7.16 -17.55 2.00
CA SER A 73 -7.15 -18.35 3.24
C SER A 73 -6.80 -17.51 4.49
N GLY A 74 -6.38 -16.25 4.34
CA GLY A 74 -5.89 -15.42 5.43
C GLY A 74 -4.55 -15.92 5.99
N LYS A 75 -3.78 -16.70 5.22
CA LYS A 75 -2.54 -17.33 5.68
C LYS A 75 -1.31 -16.53 5.25
N VAL A 76 -0.39 -16.35 6.19
CA VAL A 76 0.97 -15.87 5.89
C VAL A 76 1.84 -17.06 5.53
N ILE A 77 2.37 -17.07 4.30
CA ILE A 77 3.21 -18.16 3.78
C ILE A 77 4.68 -17.90 4.09
N TYR A 78 5.10 -16.64 3.95
CA TYR A 78 6.45 -16.18 4.29
C TYR A 78 6.40 -14.82 4.96
N ALA A 79 7.25 -14.60 5.94
CA ALA A 79 7.44 -13.32 6.60
C ALA A 79 8.86 -13.17 7.11
N LYS A 80 9.54 -12.09 6.71
CA LYS A 80 10.84 -11.66 7.21
C LYS A 80 10.75 -10.18 7.57
N ASN A 81 11.00 -9.81 8.83
CA ASN A 81 11.00 -8.42 9.31
C ASN A 81 9.77 -7.63 8.85
N VAL A 82 8.60 -8.28 8.73
CA VAL A 82 7.41 -7.69 8.06
C VAL A 82 6.87 -6.44 8.76
N HIS A 83 7.26 -6.18 10.02
CA HIS A 83 6.91 -4.99 10.79
C HIS A 83 8.05 -3.97 10.87
N GLU A 84 9.18 -4.19 10.18
CA GLU A 84 10.28 -3.23 10.13
C GLU A 84 9.87 -1.99 9.33
N LYS A 85 10.12 -0.80 9.89
CA LYS A 85 9.81 0.50 9.27
C LYS A 85 10.89 0.86 8.26
N LEU A 86 10.53 0.89 6.99
CA LEU A 86 11.44 1.13 5.87
C LEU A 86 10.86 2.20 4.94
N ASN A 87 11.72 2.89 4.21
CA ASN A 87 11.28 3.79 3.15
C ASN A 87 10.66 2.96 2.01
N PRO A 88 9.41 3.23 1.59
CA PRO A 88 8.73 2.45 0.56
C PRO A 88 9.13 2.85 -0.87
N ALA A 89 9.83 3.95 -1.06
CA ALA A 89 9.97 4.57 -2.37
C ALA A 89 8.60 4.67 -3.10
N SER A 90 8.57 4.44 -4.39
CA SER A 90 7.33 4.54 -5.19
C SER A 90 6.26 3.48 -4.91
N LEU A 91 6.45 2.56 -3.96
CA LEU A 91 5.35 1.73 -3.46
C LEU A 91 4.27 2.57 -2.77
N THR A 92 4.64 3.75 -2.26
CA THR A 92 3.71 4.81 -1.80
C THR A 92 2.55 5.05 -2.76
N LYS A 93 2.80 4.95 -4.07
CA LYS A 93 1.79 5.22 -5.10
C LYS A 93 0.63 4.21 -5.13
N VAL A 94 0.77 3.07 -4.47
CA VAL A 94 -0.35 2.14 -4.25
C VAL A 94 -1.40 2.80 -3.35
N LEU A 95 -0.97 3.44 -2.26
CA LEU A 95 -1.88 4.17 -1.37
C LEU A 95 -2.42 5.44 -2.04
N THR A 96 -1.59 6.15 -2.81
CA THR A 96 -2.04 7.30 -3.62
C THR A 96 -3.13 6.90 -4.59
N ALA A 97 -2.97 5.77 -5.30
CA ALA A 97 -3.99 5.23 -6.19
C ALA A 97 -5.26 4.80 -5.43
N LEU A 98 -5.12 4.18 -4.25
CA LEU A 98 -6.27 3.83 -3.40
C LEU A 98 -7.08 5.07 -3.01
N CYS A 99 -6.42 6.13 -2.56
CA CYS A 99 -7.08 7.40 -2.22
C CYS A 99 -7.75 8.02 -3.46
N ALA A 100 -7.06 8.00 -4.61
CA ALA A 100 -7.62 8.52 -5.87
C ALA A 100 -8.86 7.75 -6.32
N LEU A 101 -8.84 6.43 -6.25
CA LEU A 101 -9.99 5.58 -6.62
C LEU A 101 -11.16 5.69 -5.65
N LYS A 102 -10.89 6.01 -4.38
CA LYS A 102 -11.93 6.12 -3.34
C LYS A 102 -12.59 7.49 -3.29
N TYR A 103 -11.84 8.56 -3.52
CA TYR A 103 -12.30 9.94 -3.28
C TYR A 103 -12.41 10.77 -4.56
N GLY A 104 -11.78 10.36 -5.67
CA GLY A 104 -11.86 11.02 -6.98
C GLY A 104 -12.83 10.33 -7.92
N ASN A 105 -13.02 10.95 -9.08
CA ASN A 105 -13.75 10.37 -10.20
C ASN A 105 -12.80 10.24 -11.41
N LEU A 106 -12.86 9.13 -12.14
CA LEU A 106 -11.97 8.86 -13.28
C LEU A 106 -12.09 9.91 -14.41
N ASP A 107 -13.25 10.54 -14.54
CA ASP A 107 -13.54 11.57 -15.54
C ASP A 107 -13.17 12.99 -15.08
N ASP A 108 -12.75 13.18 -13.81
CA ASP A 108 -12.31 14.48 -13.32
C ASP A 108 -11.12 14.98 -14.15
N VAL A 109 -11.16 16.24 -14.54
CA VAL A 109 -10.05 16.90 -15.22
C VAL A 109 -9.16 17.57 -14.20
N LEU A 110 -7.95 17.06 -14.06
CA LEU A 110 -6.91 17.58 -13.17
C LEU A 110 -6.13 18.67 -13.87
N THR A 111 -5.69 19.69 -13.13
CA THR A 111 -4.81 20.75 -13.64
C THR A 111 -3.52 20.78 -12.83
N ALA A 112 -2.38 20.73 -13.50
CA ALA A 112 -1.07 20.81 -12.89
C ALA A 112 -0.80 22.22 -12.32
N SER A 113 -0.35 22.32 -11.08
CA SER A 113 0.14 23.55 -10.45
C SER A 113 1.64 23.74 -10.67
N GLU A 114 2.20 24.83 -10.18
CA GLU A 114 3.66 25.06 -10.13
C GLU A 114 4.40 24.00 -9.26
N ASN A 115 3.70 23.35 -8.32
CA ASN A 115 4.29 22.37 -7.42
C ASN A 115 4.64 21.03 -8.08
N VAL A 116 4.12 20.75 -9.30
CA VAL A 116 4.50 19.53 -10.03
C VAL A 116 5.97 19.51 -10.45
N TYR A 117 6.66 20.65 -10.33
CA TYR A 117 8.09 20.71 -10.56
C TYR A 117 8.87 19.97 -9.48
N ILE A 118 9.56 18.91 -9.87
CA ILE A 118 10.42 18.10 -9.02
C ILE A 118 11.88 18.30 -9.43
N GLY A 119 12.64 18.96 -8.58
CA GLY A 119 14.07 19.25 -8.81
C GLY A 119 15.00 18.08 -8.49
N GLU A 120 14.52 17.01 -7.83
CA GLU A 120 15.35 15.86 -7.45
C GLU A 120 15.86 15.11 -8.68
N SER A 121 17.20 14.96 -8.75
CA SER A 121 17.87 14.26 -9.84
C SER A 121 17.50 12.77 -9.85
N GLY A 122 17.15 12.23 -11.01
CA GLY A 122 16.74 10.83 -11.16
C GLY A 122 15.28 10.55 -10.79
N ALA A 123 14.53 11.55 -10.30
CA ALA A 123 13.10 11.40 -10.05
C ALA A 123 12.35 11.13 -11.37
N VAL A 124 11.54 10.06 -11.39
CA VAL A 124 10.74 9.68 -12.55
C VAL A 124 9.57 10.67 -12.71
N LYS A 125 9.43 11.23 -13.91
CA LYS A 125 8.40 12.24 -14.24
C LYS A 125 7.74 11.92 -15.57
N LEU A 126 6.48 12.30 -15.75
CA LEU A 126 5.84 12.39 -17.07
C LEU A 126 6.40 13.58 -17.83
N GLY A 127 6.67 14.65 -17.09
CA GLY A 127 7.16 15.93 -17.62
C GLY A 127 6.05 16.94 -17.86
N ILE A 128 5.01 16.90 -17.01
CA ILE A 128 3.93 17.89 -17.03
C ILE A 128 4.42 19.23 -16.48
N GLU A 129 3.83 20.31 -16.98
CA GLU A 129 4.11 21.68 -16.59
C GLU A 129 2.86 22.34 -16.01
N ALA A 130 3.03 23.43 -15.27
CA ALA A 130 1.92 24.18 -14.69
C ALA A 130 0.91 24.60 -15.78
N GLY A 131 -0.36 24.32 -15.53
CA GLY A 131 -1.47 24.55 -16.47
C GLY A 131 -1.78 23.39 -17.40
N ASP A 132 -0.94 22.34 -17.45
CA ASP A 132 -1.27 21.10 -18.18
C ASP A 132 -2.48 20.42 -17.53
N THR A 133 -3.34 19.80 -18.36
CA THR A 133 -4.57 19.16 -17.90
C THR A 133 -4.69 17.73 -18.44
N MET A 134 -5.14 16.80 -17.59
CA MET A 134 -5.45 15.42 -17.97
C MET A 134 -6.59 14.87 -17.10
N THR A 135 -7.21 13.79 -17.54
CA THR A 135 -8.21 13.11 -16.70
C THR A 135 -7.56 12.34 -15.55
N MET A 136 -8.32 12.08 -14.48
CA MET A 136 -7.87 11.21 -13.37
C MET A 136 -7.47 9.82 -13.89
N ASP A 137 -8.18 9.26 -14.85
CA ASP A 137 -7.83 7.98 -15.48
C ASP A 137 -6.44 8.04 -16.13
N GLN A 138 -6.14 9.08 -16.92
CA GLN A 138 -4.82 9.28 -17.51
C GLN A 138 -3.72 9.47 -16.45
N ALA A 139 -4.03 10.23 -15.40
CA ALA A 139 -3.12 10.45 -14.28
C ALA A 139 -2.80 9.14 -13.55
N LEU A 140 -3.79 8.27 -13.31
CA LEU A 140 -3.58 6.96 -12.68
C LEU A 140 -2.73 6.02 -13.55
N HIS A 141 -2.87 6.03 -14.88
CA HIS A 141 -1.99 5.30 -15.80
C HIS A 141 -0.53 5.79 -15.66
N ALA A 142 -0.30 7.11 -15.68
CA ALA A 142 1.02 7.69 -15.53
C ALA A 142 1.63 7.41 -14.12
N LEU A 143 0.80 7.45 -13.08
CA LEU A 143 1.17 7.15 -11.69
C LEU A 143 1.68 5.71 -11.53
N LEU A 144 0.93 4.73 -12.03
CA LEU A 144 1.19 3.32 -11.74
C LEU A 144 2.15 2.67 -12.75
N LEU A 145 2.02 2.95 -14.05
CA LEU A 145 2.87 2.34 -15.08
C LEU A 145 4.26 2.95 -15.10
N LYS A 146 4.32 4.28 -15.30
CA LYS A 146 5.59 5.02 -15.41
C LYS A 146 6.16 5.37 -14.03
N SER A 147 5.33 5.42 -12.99
CA SER A 147 5.74 5.88 -11.66
C SER A 147 5.98 7.39 -11.56
N SER A 148 5.21 8.20 -12.29
CA SER A 148 5.38 9.65 -12.41
C SER A 148 5.17 10.36 -11.08
N ASN A 149 6.19 11.06 -10.60
CA ASN A 149 6.14 11.78 -9.32
C ASN A 149 5.39 13.11 -9.44
N ASP A 150 5.56 13.83 -10.56
CA ASP A 150 4.86 15.05 -10.91
C ASP A 150 3.33 14.83 -10.97
N VAL A 151 2.91 13.74 -11.61
CA VAL A 151 1.49 13.37 -11.67
C VAL A 151 0.94 12.96 -10.30
N ALA A 152 1.76 12.38 -9.43
CA ALA A 152 1.34 12.10 -8.04
C ALA A 152 0.99 13.38 -7.28
N ILE A 153 1.76 14.47 -7.47
CA ILE A 153 1.47 15.79 -6.89
C ILE A 153 0.15 16.34 -7.46
N MET A 154 -0.04 16.27 -8.77
CA MET A 154 -1.26 16.73 -9.43
C MET A 154 -2.52 16.02 -8.88
N ILE A 155 -2.45 14.69 -8.68
CA ILE A 155 -3.54 13.91 -8.05
C ILE A 155 -3.76 14.38 -6.60
N ALA A 156 -2.69 14.55 -5.84
CA ALA A 156 -2.76 14.94 -4.44
C ALA A 156 -3.41 16.31 -4.27
N GLU A 157 -3.04 17.29 -5.07
CA GLU A 157 -3.61 18.63 -5.01
C GLU A 157 -5.09 18.65 -5.45
N HIS A 158 -5.46 17.85 -6.45
CA HIS A 158 -6.85 17.78 -6.90
C HIS A 158 -7.78 17.21 -5.82
N ILE A 159 -7.35 16.17 -5.10
CA ILE A 159 -8.19 15.48 -4.11
C ILE A 159 -8.05 16.11 -2.72
N GLY A 160 -6.84 16.38 -2.27
CA GLY A 160 -6.52 16.87 -0.93
C GLY A 160 -6.45 18.39 -0.81
N GLY A 161 -6.55 19.12 -1.93
CA GLY A 161 -6.38 20.58 -1.98
C GLY A 161 -4.91 21.04 -1.86
N SER A 162 -4.05 20.20 -1.32
CA SER A 162 -2.59 20.37 -1.25
C SER A 162 -1.90 19.01 -1.06
N VAL A 163 -0.58 18.98 -1.21
CA VAL A 163 0.23 17.78 -0.92
C VAL A 163 0.10 17.38 0.55
N GLU A 164 0.12 18.34 1.46
CA GLU A 164 -0.01 18.12 2.90
C GLU A 164 -1.40 17.58 3.25
N GLY A 165 -2.47 18.20 2.74
CA GLY A 165 -3.84 17.74 2.97
C GLY A 165 -4.08 16.33 2.42
N PHE A 166 -3.48 16.01 1.28
CA PHE A 166 -3.53 14.65 0.75
C PHE A 166 -2.72 13.66 1.59
N ALA A 167 -1.56 14.07 2.13
CA ALA A 167 -0.77 13.22 3.02
C ALA A 167 -1.54 12.91 4.32
N GLU A 168 -2.31 13.86 4.87
CA GLU A 168 -3.22 13.60 5.99
C GLU A 168 -4.27 12.55 5.60
N MET A 169 -4.92 12.67 4.43
CA MET A 169 -5.87 11.68 3.92
C MET A 169 -5.23 10.31 3.73
N MET A 170 -3.98 10.23 3.24
CA MET A 170 -3.24 8.97 3.12
C MET A 170 -3.03 8.32 4.49
N ASN A 171 -2.64 9.08 5.51
CA ASN A 171 -2.42 8.58 6.87
C ASN A 171 -3.73 8.11 7.52
N ASP A 172 -4.82 8.87 7.35
CA ASP A 172 -6.14 8.47 7.82
C ASP A 172 -6.61 7.16 7.15
N MET A 173 -6.39 7.05 5.84
CA MET A 173 -6.66 5.82 5.10
C MET A 173 -5.85 4.65 5.65
N ALA A 174 -4.53 4.79 5.77
CA ALA A 174 -3.65 3.75 6.30
C ALA A 174 -4.10 3.31 7.70
N ASN A 175 -4.36 4.26 8.60
CA ASN A 175 -4.84 4.00 9.96
C ASN A 175 -6.19 3.25 9.96
N SER A 176 -7.13 3.64 9.09
CA SER A 176 -8.44 2.98 8.97
C SER A 176 -8.35 1.51 8.52
N LEU A 177 -7.28 1.15 7.82
CA LEU A 177 -6.98 -0.21 7.37
C LEU A 177 -6.16 -1.02 8.39
N GLY A 178 -5.76 -0.41 9.51
CA GLY A 178 -4.89 -1.03 10.49
C GLY A 178 -3.39 -0.94 10.16
N ALA A 179 -2.98 -0.20 9.13
CA ALA A 179 -1.59 0.03 8.73
C ALA A 179 -0.96 1.11 9.64
N THR A 180 -0.84 0.82 10.92
CA THR A 180 -0.49 1.76 11.99
C THR A 180 1.02 1.96 12.18
N ASN A 181 1.85 1.18 11.50
CA ASN A 181 3.31 1.34 11.50
C ASN A 181 3.81 2.13 10.28
N SER A 182 2.92 2.86 9.61
CA SER A 182 3.22 3.67 8.43
C SER A 182 3.01 5.15 8.71
N HIS A 183 3.76 5.98 8.01
CA HIS A 183 3.55 7.43 7.96
C HIS A 183 3.97 7.95 6.59
N PHE A 184 3.08 8.71 5.95
CA PHE A 184 3.25 9.23 4.60
C PHE A 184 3.26 10.76 4.65
N VAL A 185 4.26 11.39 4.04
CA VAL A 185 4.39 12.86 3.98
C VAL A 185 4.29 13.40 2.56
N ASN A 186 4.25 12.51 1.56
CA ASN A 186 4.11 12.88 0.16
C ASN A 186 3.42 11.77 -0.64
N PRO A 187 2.84 12.07 -1.83
CA PRO A 187 2.10 11.09 -2.63
C PRO A 187 2.98 10.22 -3.53
N HIS A 188 4.27 10.46 -3.63
CA HIS A 188 5.15 9.85 -4.64
C HIS A 188 6.20 8.91 -4.07
N GLY A 189 6.58 9.06 -2.79
CA GLY A 189 7.57 8.20 -2.13
C GLY A 189 9.02 8.63 -2.32
N LEU A 190 9.29 9.88 -2.69
CA LEU A 190 10.64 10.44 -2.57
C LEU A 190 11.04 10.51 -1.11
N THR A 191 12.34 10.40 -0.85
CA THR A 191 12.87 10.18 0.49
C THR A 191 12.59 11.34 1.44
N ASP A 192 12.00 11.01 2.58
CA ASP A 192 11.86 11.88 3.74
C ASP A 192 12.05 11.02 5.00
N PRO A 193 12.72 11.50 6.05
CA PRO A 193 12.94 10.72 7.27
C PRO A 193 11.66 10.31 8.00
N ASN A 194 10.56 11.03 7.77
CA ASN A 194 9.25 10.73 8.33
C ASN A 194 8.37 9.92 7.38
N HIS A 195 8.87 9.51 6.19
CA HIS A 195 8.13 8.74 5.20
C HIS A 195 8.53 7.27 5.26
N TYR A 196 7.72 6.44 5.90
CA TYR A 196 8.01 5.02 6.10
C TYR A 196 6.74 4.17 6.10
N THR A 197 6.91 2.90 5.86
CA THR A 197 5.90 1.85 5.96
C THR A 197 6.54 0.51 6.34
N THR A 198 5.74 -0.55 6.45
CA THR A 198 6.20 -1.92 6.66
C THR A 198 5.70 -2.83 5.55
N ALA A 199 6.29 -4.02 5.38
CA ALA A 199 5.80 -5.00 4.41
C ALA A 199 4.36 -5.46 4.77
N TYR A 200 4.05 -5.56 6.05
CA TYR A 200 2.71 -5.89 6.51
C TYR A 200 1.68 -4.77 6.25
N ASP A 201 2.03 -3.53 6.53
CA ASP A 201 1.14 -2.40 6.25
C ASP A 201 0.87 -2.23 4.75
N LEU A 202 1.88 -2.48 3.91
CA LEU A 202 1.70 -2.53 2.46
C LEU A 202 0.76 -3.67 2.03
N TYR A 203 0.82 -4.83 2.69
CA TYR A 203 -0.17 -5.89 2.48
C TYR A 203 -1.59 -5.40 2.80
N LEU A 204 -1.81 -4.74 3.94
CA LEU A 204 -3.14 -4.24 4.34
C LEU A 204 -3.68 -3.22 3.33
N ILE A 205 -2.86 -2.26 2.91
CA ILE A 205 -3.20 -1.27 1.88
C ILE A 205 -3.53 -1.96 0.55
N SER A 206 -2.72 -2.96 0.19
CA SER A 206 -2.89 -3.72 -1.06
C SER A 206 -4.14 -4.58 -1.07
N ASN A 207 -4.47 -5.19 0.06
CA ASN A 207 -5.69 -5.97 0.22
C ASN A 207 -6.95 -5.10 0.01
N GLU A 208 -6.90 -3.82 0.39
CA GLU A 208 -7.99 -2.88 0.15
C GLU A 208 -8.05 -2.42 -1.31
N VAL A 209 -6.92 -2.02 -1.90
CA VAL A 209 -6.93 -1.48 -3.26
C VAL A 209 -7.30 -2.53 -4.32
N LEU A 210 -7.04 -3.82 -4.06
CA LEU A 210 -7.45 -4.93 -4.94
C LEU A 210 -8.97 -5.09 -5.06
N LYS A 211 -9.78 -4.47 -4.20
CA LYS A 211 -11.24 -4.43 -4.33
C LYS A 211 -11.72 -3.51 -5.45
N TYR A 212 -10.83 -2.70 -6.01
CA TYR A 212 -11.12 -1.80 -7.13
C TYR A 212 -10.66 -2.44 -8.44
N ASP A 213 -11.59 -2.90 -9.28
CA ASP A 213 -11.29 -3.52 -10.57
C ASP A 213 -10.40 -2.63 -11.44
N LYS A 214 -10.59 -1.30 -11.36
CA LYS A 214 -9.77 -0.33 -12.08
C LYS A 214 -8.30 -0.38 -11.69
N PHE A 215 -7.99 -0.61 -10.42
CA PHE A 215 -6.59 -0.78 -10.00
C PHE A 215 -5.95 -2.00 -10.65
N THR A 216 -6.67 -3.11 -10.69
CA THR A 216 -6.21 -4.36 -11.31
C THR A 216 -5.98 -4.18 -12.82
N GLU A 217 -6.89 -3.49 -13.51
CA GLU A 217 -6.74 -3.11 -14.92
C GLU A 217 -5.46 -2.29 -15.15
N LEU A 218 -5.27 -1.24 -14.36
CA LEU A 218 -4.13 -0.34 -14.47
C LEU A 218 -2.79 -1.08 -14.31
N ILE A 219 -2.62 -1.86 -13.25
CA ILE A 219 -1.35 -2.55 -12.99
C ILE A 219 -1.05 -3.68 -13.97
N HIS A 220 -2.09 -4.22 -14.65
CA HIS A 220 -1.95 -5.25 -15.68
C HIS A 220 -1.62 -4.67 -17.05
N THR A 221 -1.85 -3.38 -17.26
CA THR A 221 -1.61 -2.70 -18.53
C THR A 221 -0.10 -2.63 -18.82
N SER A 222 0.34 -3.17 -19.94
CA SER A 222 1.75 -3.19 -20.36
C SER A 222 2.20 -1.86 -20.98
N ASN A 223 1.37 -1.29 -21.85
CA ASN A 223 1.63 -0.03 -22.55
C ASN A 223 0.35 0.82 -22.56
N TYR A 224 0.51 2.12 -22.47
CA TYR A 224 -0.61 3.05 -22.50
C TYR A 224 -0.25 4.27 -23.35
N THR A 225 -1.08 4.56 -24.33
CA THR A 225 -0.95 5.74 -25.22
C THR A 225 -2.24 6.53 -25.16
N SER A 226 -2.12 7.84 -24.92
CA SER A 226 -3.24 8.78 -24.83
C SER A 226 -2.75 10.20 -25.14
N THR A 227 -3.65 11.18 -25.11
CA THR A 227 -3.31 12.60 -25.23
C THR A 227 -3.84 13.38 -24.03
N TYR A 228 -3.08 14.39 -23.60
CA TYR A 228 -3.48 15.38 -22.61
C TYR A 228 -3.27 16.78 -23.19
N HIS A 229 -3.68 17.82 -22.52
CA HIS A 229 -3.58 19.18 -23.06
C HIS A 229 -2.62 20.03 -22.25
N ASP A 230 -1.81 20.84 -22.94
CA ASP A 230 -1.01 21.86 -22.28
C ASP A 230 -1.86 23.10 -21.92
N LYS A 231 -1.26 24.06 -21.23
CA LYS A 231 -1.91 25.31 -20.80
C LYS A 231 -2.50 26.13 -21.95
N ASP A 232 -2.00 25.96 -23.17
CA ASP A 232 -2.46 26.64 -24.39
C ASP A 232 -3.46 25.78 -25.18
N ASN A 233 -3.93 24.68 -24.58
CA ASN A 233 -4.86 23.71 -25.13
C ASN A 233 -4.32 22.94 -26.37
N ASN A 234 -3.00 22.80 -26.48
CA ASN A 234 -2.40 21.93 -27.48
C ASN A 234 -2.33 20.49 -26.95
N GLU A 235 -2.52 19.50 -27.81
CA GLU A 235 -2.39 18.10 -27.48
C GLU A 235 -0.92 17.71 -27.25
N LYS A 236 -0.66 17.03 -26.15
CA LYS A 236 0.59 16.34 -25.81
C LYS A 236 0.34 14.84 -25.70
N ILE A 237 1.30 14.04 -26.10
CA ILE A 237 1.17 12.58 -26.08
C ILE A 237 1.65 12.01 -24.76
N ILE A 238 0.84 11.12 -24.17
CA ILE A 238 1.26 10.15 -23.19
C ILE A 238 1.60 8.86 -23.93
N ASP A 239 2.85 8.43 -23.87
CA ASP A 239 3.29 7.13 -24.39
C ASP A 239 4.21 6.51 -23.35
N ILE A 240 3.67 5.57 -22.59
CA ILE A 240 4.33 5.00 -21.41
C ILE A 240 4.25 3.49 -21.41
N GLN A 241 5.30 2.87 -20.91
CA GLN A 241 5.41 1.45 -20.70
C GLN A 241 5.43 1.14 -19.19
N ASN A 242 4.84 0.02 -18.82
CA ASN A 242 4.88 -0.45 -17.43
C ASN A 242 6.32 -0.70 -16.97
N SER A 243 6.66 -0.28 -15.75
CA SER A 243 8.00 -0.43 -15.17
C SER A 243 8.26 -1.84 -14.60
N ASN A 244 7.21 -2.66 -14.44
CA ASN A 244 7.30 -4.00 -13.87
C ASN A 244 7.81 -5.02 -14.91
N ALA A 245 8.94 -5.69 -14.60
CA ALA A 245 9.57 -6.63 -15.51
C ALA A 245 8.70 -7.87 -15.82
N TYR A 246 7.86 -8.33 -14.89
CA TYR A 246 6.92 -9.43 -15.17
C TYR A 246 5.89 -9.03 -16.24
N ILE A 247 5.35 -7.83 -16.17
CA ILE A 247 4.36 -7.34 -17.16
C ILE A 247 5.01 -7.05 -18.50
N LYS A 248 6.30 -6.69 -18.51
CA LYS A 248 7.08 -6.50 -19.72
C LYS A 248 7.56 -7.80 -20.37
N GLY A 249 7.46 -8.94 -19.68
CA GLY A 249 8.04 -10.21 -20.14
C GLY A 249 9.55 -10.30 -19.99
N GLU A 250 10.16 -9.47 -19.14
CA GLU A 250 11.58 -9.45 -18.81
C GLU A 250 11.91 -10.32 -17.57
N ALA A 251 10.90 -10.65 -16.76
CA ALA A 251 10.97 -11.59 -15.64
C ALA A 251 9.84 -12.61 -15.77
N PHE A 252 10.06 -13.82 -15.27
CA PHE A 252 9.13 -14.94 -15.41
C PHE A 252 8.74 -15.50 -14.04
N ALA A 253 7.44 -15.68 -13.85
CA ALA A 253 6.89 -16.37 -12.69
C ALA A 253 6.98 -17.90 -12.89
N PRO A 254 6.89 -18.69 -11.79
CA PRO A 254 6.70 -20.15 -11.90
C PRO A 254 5.44 -20.52 -12.70
N ASP A 255 5.43 -21.68 -13.36
CA ASP A 255 4.33 -22.14 -14.24
C ASP A 255 2.97 -22.27 -13.56
N ASN A 256 2.94 -22.33 -12.23
CA ASN A 256 1.73 -22.43 -11.42
C ASN A 256 1.20 -21.05 -10.97
N VAL A 257 1.89 -19.96 -11.29
CA VAL A 257 1.58 -18.61 -10.83
C VAL A 257 1.33 -17.68 -12.01
N THR A 258 0.22 -16.96 -11.98
CA THR A 258 -0.08 -15.88 -12.92
C THR A 258 0.11 -14.53 -12.24
N VAL A 259 1.04 -13.73 -12.76
CA VAL A 259 1.24 -12.35 -12.27
C VAL A 259 0.17 -11.44 -12.85
N ILE A 260 -0.55 -10.75 -11.98
CA ILE A 260 -1.58 -9.76 -12.34
C ILE A 260 -0.92 -8.40 -12.61
N GLY A 261 0.05 -8.02 -11.80
CA GLY A 261 0.74 -6.76 -11.89
C GLY A 261 1.46 -6.41 -10.61
N GLY A 262 1.84 -5.16 -10.45
CA GLY A 262 2.51 -4.73 -9.23
C GLY A 262 3.10 -3.33 -9.35
N LYS A 263 3.84 -2.93 -8.32
CA LYS A 263 4.52 -1.63 -8.28
C LYS A 263 5.97 -1.79 -7.85
N THR A 264 6.88 -1.20 -8.62
CA THR A 264 8.30 -1.07 -8.28
C THR A 264 8.59 0.23 -7.56
N GLY A 265 9.62 0.26 -6.73
CA GLY A 265 10.12 1.47 -6.09
C GLY A 265 11.63 1.41 -5.91
N THR A 266 12.31 2.54 -6.12
CA THR A 266 13.74 2.66 -5.88
C THR A 266 14.08 4.08 -5.48
N THR A 267 14.81 4.24 -4.39
CA THR A 267 15.57 5.43 -4.01
C THR A 267 16.87 4.99 -3.35
N SER A 268 17.82 5.90 -3.17
CA SER A 268 19.07 5.55 -2.47
C SER A 268 18.83 5.08 -1.03
N ALA A 269 17.81 5.60 -0.34
CA ALA A 269 17.46 5.21 1.02
C ALA A 269 16.63 3.92 1.09
N ALA A 270 15.72 3.72 0.13
CA ALA A 270 14.83 2.58 0.10
C ALA A 270 15.46 1.32 -0.51
N GLY A 271 16.60 1.42 -1.21
CA GLY A 271 17.08 0.31 -2.04
C GLY A 271 16.07 -0.03 -3.14
N ASN A 272 15.94 -1.30 -3.49
CA ASN A 272 15.01 -1.79 -4.49
C ASN A 272 13.80 -2.47 -3.81
N CYS A 273 12.60 -2.03 -4.17
CA CYS A 273 11.35 -2.47 -3.58
C CYS A 273 10.38 -2.93 -4.66
N LEU A 274 9.62 -3.98 -4.36
CA LEU A 274 8.58 -4.51 -5.25
C LEU A 274 7.41 -5.03 -4.42
N ILE A 275 6.21 -4.61 -4.82
CA ILE A 275 4.98 -5.29 -4.45
C ILE A 275 4.40 -5.95 -5.68
N LEU A 276 3.96 -7.20 -5.57
CA LEU A 276 3.44 -7.98 -6.67
C LEU A 276 2.11 -8.62 -6.29
N TYR A 277 1.19 -8.63 -7.23
CA TYR A 277 -0.12 -9.26 -7.14
C TYR A 277 -0.15 -10.42 -8.10
N SER A 278 -0.49 -11.61 -7.61
CA SER A 278 -0.50 -12.84 -8.39
C SER A 278 -1.67 -13.74 -8.03
N LYS A 279 -1.90 -14.78 -8.84
CA LYS A 279 -2.90 -15.83 -8.61
C LYS A 279 -2.26 -17.19 -8.81
N ASP A 280 -2.71 -18.17 -8.02
CA ASP A 280 -2.43 -19.58 -8.29
C ASP A 280 -3.26 -20.14 -9.46
N LYS A 281 -3.08 -21.43 -9.80
CA LYS A 281 -3.87 -22.12 -10.85
C LYS A 281 -5.37 -22.19 -10.56
N SER A 282 -5.76 -22.08 -9.30
CA SER A 282 -7.15 -22.07 -8.85
C SER A 282 -7.78 -20.68 -8.90
N GLY A 283 -6.98 -19.65 -9.17
CA GLY A 283 -7.40 -18.24 -9.21
C GLY A 283 -7.34 -17.54 -7.86
N ASN A 284 -6.81 -18.17 -6.81
CA ASN A 284 -6.66 -17.54 -5.48
C ASN A 284 -5.62 -16.42 -5.54
N PRO A 285 -5.92 -15.22 -5.02
CA PRO A 285 -5.02 -14.09 -5.03
C PRO A 285 -3.95 -14.15 -3.94
N TYR A 286 -2.77 -13.70 -4.30
CA TYR A 286 -1.61 -13.54 -3.41
C TYR A 286 -1.03 -12.14 -3.52
N ILE A 287 -0.52 -11.63 -2.40
CA ILE A 287 0.23 -10.39 -2.31
C ILE A 287 1.64 -10.72 -1.83
N SER A 288 2.64 -10.32 -2.61
CA SER A 288 4.05 -10.50 -2.29
C SER A 288 4.73 -9.14 -2.16
N VAL A 289 5.56 -8.96 -1.15
CA VAL A 289 6.29 -7.72 -0.88
C VAL A 289 7.76 -8.02 -0.66
N VAL A 290 8.63 -7.27 -1.32
CA VAL A 290 10.08 -7.25 -1.09
C VAL A 290 10.49 -5.80 -0.87
N LEU A 291 11.17 -5.51 0.25
CA LEU A 291 11.63 -4.17 0.61
C LEU A 291 13.15 -4.17 0.81
N LYS A 292 13.77 -3.11 0.29
CA LYS A 292 15.19 -2.78 0.47
C LYS A 292 16.13 -3.93 0.08
N SER A 293 15.87 -4.52 -1.09
CA SER A 293 16.82 -5.45 -1.73
C SER A 293 18.02 -4.67 -2.29
N SER A 294 19.17 -5.34 -2.37
CA SER A 294 20.47 -4.74 -2.74
C SER A 294 20.48 -4.13 -4.13
N ASP A 295 19.86 -4.79 -5.10
CA ASP A 295 19.79 -4.33 -6.49
C ASP A 295 18.52 -4.86 -7.18
N ARG A 296 18.25 -4.32 -8.39
CA ARG A 296 17.05 -4.65 -9.15
C ARG A 296 16.96 -6.11 -9.57
N THR A 297 18.08 -6.71 -9.98
CA THR A 297 18.12 -8.11 -10.44
C THR A 297 17.84 -9.06 -9.28
N THR A 298 18.53 -8.85 -8.17
CA THR A 298 18.35 -9.61 -6.93
C THR A 298 16.91 -9.49 -6.41
N MET A 299 16.31 -8.29 -6.41
CA MET A 299 14.92 -8.08 -6.02
C MET A 299 13.94 -8.94 -6.84
N TYR A 300 14.13 -9.07 -8.16
CA TYR A 300 13.30 -9.94 -8.99
C TYR A 300 13.54 -11.42 -8.76
N GLN A 301 14.79 -11.83 -8.42
CA GLN A 301 15.10 -13.20 -8.04
C GLN A 301 14.43 -13.56 -6.71
N GLU A 302 14.58 -12.73 -5.69
CA GLU A 302 13.92 -12.87 -4.39
C GLU A 302 12.39 -12.92 -4.55
N MET A 303 11.81 -12.05 -5.37
CA MET A 303 10.37 -12.09 -5.66
C MET A 303 9.97 -13.42 -6.33
N THR A 304 10.77 -13.92 -7.31
CA THR A 304 10.49 -15.19 -7.95
C THR A 304 10.59 -16.37 -6.97
N ASP A 305 11.52 -16.30 -6.01
CA ASP A 305 11.66 -17.32 -4.96
C ASP A 305 10.43 -17.32 -4.03
N LEU A 306 9.88 -16.15 -3.67
CA LEU A 306 8.59 -16.08 -2.97
C LEU A 306 7.46 -16.71 -3.77
N LEU A 307 7.39 -16.45 -5.07
CA LEU A 307 6.32 -16.99 -5.92
C LEU A 307 6.39 -18.53 -6.06
N LYS A 308 7.54 -19.16 -5.83
CA LYS A 308 7.65 -20.63 -5.82
C LYS A 308 6.96 -21.31 -4.64
N GLU A 309 6.64 -20.53 -3.59
CA GLU A 309 5.93 -21.02 -2.41
C GLU A 309 4.38 -21.04 -2.61
N ILE A 310 3.88 -20.49 -3.72
CA ILE A 310 2.48 -20.55 -4.15
C ILE A 310 2.23 -21.89 -4.87
#